data_f3366c32554347e457aaab5ffae2cae6
#
_entry.id   f3366c32554347e457aaab5ffae2cae6
#
_cell.length_a   1.000
_cell.length_b   1.000
_cell.length_c   1.000
_cell.angle_alpha   90.00
_cell.angle_beta   90.00
_cell.angle_gamma   90.00
#
_symmetry.space_group_name_H-M   'P 1'
#
loop_
_entity.id
_entity.type
_entity.pdbx_description
1 polymer ?
#
loop_
_entity_poly.entity_id
_entity_poly.type
_entity_poly.pdbx_seq_one_letter_code
_entity_poly.pdbx_strand_id
1 'polypeptide(L)'
;MPNQRLEEHRCVRLKNMGSKKLLQKSHYCTISAKARVISDETRAVGLLNLTGNQSKHSAFQKTQDVLDHKQSNNSNSPKYGNKKLPNALIVGVKKGGTRAVLEFIRIHPDVRALGTEPHFFDRNYDKGLDWYRGLMPRTLDSQITMEKTPSYFVTREAPRRISNMSRETKLIVVVRNPVTRAISDYTQTLSKKPDIPSFEELAFKNRSQGIVDTSWNAIRIGMYILHLENWLQYFRLSQIHFVSGERLITDPAGELGRVQDFLGLKRIITDKHFYFNRTKGFPCLKKPESSSQPRCLGKSKGRTHVQIDQEVIEQLREFYRPFNVKFYEMVGHDFRWD
;
A
#
# COMPACT_ATOMS: atom_id res chain seq x y z
N MET A 1 36.61 15.38 2.32
CA MET A 1 36.35 14.74 3.61
C MET A 1 36.24 15.74 4.76
N PRO A 2 35.22 16.64 4.78
CA PRO A 2 34.98 17.56 5.93
C PRO A 2 33.74 17.21 6.77
N ASN A 3 32.93 16.22 6.41
CA ASN A 3 31.65 15.98 7.11
C ASN A 3 31.68 14.97 8.28
N GLN A 4 32.75 14.24 8.49
CA GLN A 4 32.86 13.30 9.63
C GLN A 4 33.17 13.95 10.98
N ARG A 5 33.84 15.10 11.00
CA ARG A 5 34.18 15.79 12.27
C ARG A 5 33.01 16.54 12.93
N LEU A 6 31.98 16.88 12.20
CA LEU A 6 30.80 17.60 12.76
C LEU A 6 29.82 16.70 13.50
N GLU A 7 29.78 15.41 13.17
CA GLU A 7 28.90 14.46 13.87
C GLU A 7 29.49 13.97 15.20
N GLU A 8 30.81 13.82 15.30
CA GLU A 8 31.47 13.44 16.57
C GLU A 8 31.35 14.51 17.64
N HIS A 9 31.42 15.79 17.29
CA HIS A 9 31.23 16.90 18.25
C HIS A 9 29.80 17.02 18.77
N ARG A 10 28.80 16.52 18.08
CA ARG A 10 27.41 16.52 18.53
C ARG A 10 27.10 15.43 19.56
N CYS A 11 27.79 14.31 19.50
CA CYS A 11 27.60 13.19 20.43
C CYS A 11 28.24 13.47 21.82
N VAL A 12 29.37 14.18 21.85
CA VAL A 12 30.09 14.51 23.10
C VAL A 12 29.34 15.56 23.94
N ARG A 13 28.59 16.46 23.30
CA ARG A 13 27.86 17.54 24.02
C ARG A 13 26.60 17.06 24.76
N LEU A 14 26.12 15.84 24.49
CA LEU A 14 24.92 15.26 25.10
C LEU A 14 25.18 14.42 26.36
N LYS A 15 26.47 14.15 26.71
CA LYS A 15 26.83 13.38 27.89
C LYS A 15 26.77 14.15 29.21
N ASN A 16 26.58 15.47 29.17
CA ASN A 16 26.61 16.33 30.35
C ASN A 16 25.24 16.84 30.83
N MET A 17 24.13 16.23 30.41
CA MET A 17 22.78 16.60 30.91
C MET A 17 22.17 15.43 31.70
N GLY A 18 21.69 15.77 32.89
CA GLY A 18 21.31 14.90 34.00
C GLY A 18 20.37 13.72 33.72
N SER A 19 20.48 12.73 34.54
CA SER A 19 20.24 11.30 34.43
C SER A 19 18.83 10.78 34.17
N LYS A 20 17.78 11.57 34.05
CA LYS A 20 16.40 11.08 33.88
C LYS A 20 15.80 11.19 32.46
N LYS A 21 16.47 11.86 31.54
CA LYS A 21 16.03 11.95 30.11
C LYS A 21 16.88 11.15 29.13
N LEU A 22 17.84 10.36 29.59
CA LEU A 22 18.83 9.68 28.76
C LEU A 22 18.42 8.26 28.30
N LEU A 23 17.52 7.60 29.00
CA LEU A 23 17.15 6.20 28.66
C LEU A 23 16.42 6.05 27.31
N GLN A 24 15.67 7.06 26.89
CA GLN A 24 14.97 7.02 25.60
C GLN A 24 15.85 7.38 24.38
N LYS A 25 16.94 8.13 24.59
CA LYS A 25 17.83 8.55 23.49
C LYS A 25 18.99 7.59 23.20
N SER A 26 19.37 6.75 24.16
CA SER A 26 20.47 5.78 23.98
C SER A 26 20.10 4.59 23.08
N HIS A 27 18.82 4.23 22.99
CA HIS A 27 18.34 3.14 22.10
C HIS A 27 18.45 3.46 20.61
N TYR A 28 18.41 4.73 20.23
CA TYR A 28 18.47 5.15 18.83
C TYR A 28 19.88 5.13 18.21
N CYS A 29 20.91 5.36 19.04
CA CYS A 29 22.31 5.29 18.55
C CYS A 29 22.77 3.86 18.28
N THR A 30 22.23 2.87 19.01
CA THR A 30 22.63 1.46 18.91
C THR A 30 21.99 0.76 17.70
N ILE A 31 20.83 1.21 17.26
CA ILE A 31 20.11 0.60 16.11
C ILE A 31 20.78 0.97 14.78
N SER A 32 21.34 2.17 14.65
CA SER A 32 22.03 2.60 13.42
C SER A 32 23.37 1.86 13.20
N ALA A 33 24.05 1.45 14.26
CA ALA A 33 25.33 0.75 14.17
C ALA A 33 25.21 -0.75 13.86
N LYS A 34 24.11 -1.40 14.28
CA LYS A 34 23.87 -2.83 14.02
C LYS A 34 23.31 -3.15 12.64
N ALA A 35 22.83 -2.17 11.90
CA ALA A 35 22.32 -2.36 10.55
C ALA A 35 23.42 -2.47 9.47
N ARG A 36 24.71 -2.26 9.81
CA ARG A 36 25.84 -2.29 8.88
C ARG A 36 26.66 -3.59 8.88
N VAL A 37 26.34 -4.57 9.71
CA VAL A 37 27.20 -5.78 9.88
C VAL A 37 26.59 -7.07 9.32
N ILE A 38 25.42 -7.02 8.67
CA ILE A 38 24.81 -8.22 8.06
C ILE A 38 24.62 -8.00 6.55
N SER A 39 25.72 -7.95 5.80
CA SER A 39 25.68 -7.94 4.34
C SER A 39 26.73 -8.81 3.63
N ASP A 40 27.53 -9.59 4.35
CA ASP A 40 28.44 -10.53 3.70
C ASP A 40 28.38 -11.87 4.43
N GLU A 41 27.58 -12.78 3.92
CA GLU A 41 27.77 -14.23 3.92
C GLU A 41 26.42 -14.89 3.50
N THR A 42 26.38 -15.35 2.31
CA THR A 42 25.96 -16.71 1.91
C THR A 42 25.85 -16.79 0.39
N ARG A 43 26.88 -17.33 -0.16
CA ARG A 43 26.90 -17.91 -1.51
C ARG A 43 27.03 -19.42 -1.36
N ALA A 44 26.21 -20.12 -2.12
CA ALA A 44 26.36 -21.49 -2.60
C ALA A 44 25.40 -22.56 -2.02
N VAL A 45 25.04 -23.42 -3.00
CA VAL A 45 24.43 -24.77 -2.95
C VAL A 45 22.91 -24.78 -2.82
N GLY A 46 22.15 -25.31 -3.78
CA GLY A 46 22.15 -26.52 -4.53
C GLY A 46 20.92 -26.63 -5.44
N LEU A 47 21.15 -27.12 -6.63
CA LEU A 47 20.12 -27.65 -7.53
C LEU A 47 19.40 -28.85 -6.92
N LEU A 48 18.09 -28.89 -7.01
CA LEU A 48 17.36 -30.16 -7.19
C LEU A 48 16.06 -29.91 -7.94
N ASN A 49 15.93 -30.58 -9.07
CA ASN A 49 14.72 -30.74 -9.89
C ASN A 49 13.61 -31.42 -9.11
N LEU A 50 12.37 -30.98 -9.32
CA LEU A 50 11.23 -31.90 -9.35
C LEU A 50 10.13 -31.33 -10.25
N THR A 51 9.81 -32.13 -11.23
CA THR A 51 8.76 -32.04 -12.24
C THR A 51 7.34 -32.17 -11.65
N GLY A 52 6.37 -31.49 -12.25
CA GLY A 52 4.98 -31.96 -12.30
C GLY A 52 3.97 -31.12 -11.54
N ASN A 53 3.26 -30.25 -12.24
CA ASN A 53 1.79 -30.25 -12.38
C ASN A 53 1.31 -29.01 -13.16
N GLN A 54 1.22 -29.18 -14.47
CA GLN A 54 0.36 -28.36 -15.30
C GLN A 54 -1.05 -28.93 -15.20
N SER A 55 -1.97 -28.20 -14.64
CA SER A 55 -3.38 -28.16 -15.03
C SER A 55 -4.22 -27.48 -13.95
N LYS A 56 -4.58 -26.22 -14.18
CA LYS A 56 -5.80 -25.54 -13.66
C LYS A 56 -5.82 -24.01 -13.94
N HIS A 57 -5.09 -23.53 -14.94
CA HIS A 57 -5.12 -22.10 -15.32
C HIS A 57 -5.91 -21.76 -16.60
N SER A 58 -6.55 -22.72 -17.27
CA SER A 58 -7.18 -22.46 -18.57
C SER A 58 -8.66 -22.00 -18.53
N ALA A 59 -9.32 -22.08 -17.38
CA ALA A 59 -10.76 -21.80 -17.31
C ALA A 59 -11.13 -20.32 -17.05
N PHE A 60 -10.17 -19.50 -16.59
CA PHE A 60 -10.50 -18.10 -16.26
C PHE A 60 -10.17 -17.09 -17.37
N GLN A 61 -9.40 -17.50 -18.35
CA GLN A 61 -8.99 -16.66 -19.49
C GLN A 61 -10.04 -16.61 -20.60
N LYS A 62 -10.86 -17.66 -20.71
CA LYS A 62 -11.89 -17.76 -21.78
C LYS A 62 -13.10 -16.84 -21.61
N THR A 63 -13.38 -16.35 -20.40
CA THR A 63 -14.54 -15.48 -20.16
C THR A 63 -14.31 -14.00 -20.45
N GLN A 64 -13.05 -13.58 -20.60
CA GLN A 64 -12.73 -12.20 -20.93
C GLN A 64 -12.57 -11.97 -22.44
N ASP A 65 -12.14 -13.00 -23.16
CA ASP A 65 -11.99 -12.94 -24.64
C ASP A 65 -13.33 -13.05 -25.39
N VAL A 66 -14.38 -13.60 -24.74
CA VAL A 66 -15.72 -13.74 -25.36
C VAL A 66 -16.53 -12.44 -25.37
N LEU A 67 -16.16 -11.44 -24.55
CA LEU A 67 -16.79 -10.11 -24.58
C LEU A 67 -16.20 -9.17 -25.63
N ASP A 68 -14.99 -9.48 -26.14
CA ASP A 68 -14.33 -8.66 -27.18
C ASP A 68 -14.65 -9.10 -28.62
N HIS A 69 -15.38 -10.25 -28.82
CA HIS A 69 -15.65 -10.79 -30.16
C HIS A 69 -17.05 -10.55 -30.72
N LYS A 70 -17.90 -9.76 -30.06
CA LYS A 70 -19.21 -9.38 -30.60
C LYS A 70 -19.33 -7.89 -30.90
N GLN A 71 -18.47 -7.34 -31.72
CA GLN A 71 -18.73 -6.16 -32.56
C GLN A 71 -17.64 -6.04 -33.62
N SER A 72 -17.79 -6.77 -34.71
CA SER A 72 -17.10 -6.44 -35.96
C SER A 72 -18.16 -6.18 -37.00
N ASN A 73 -18.29 -4.93 -37.35
CA ASN A 73 -18.38 -4.40 -38.71
C ASN A 73 -18.83 -2.93 -38.64
N ASN A 74 -17.92 -1.99 -38.70
CA ASN A 74 -17.88 -0.96 -39.69
C ASN A 74 -16.70 0.01 -39.48
N SER A 75 -16.05 0.34 -40.55
CA SER A 75 -14.96 1.27 -40.82
C SER A 75 -14.87 2.51 -39.93
N ASN A 76 -13.63 2.89 -39.54
CA ASN A 76 -13.22 4.11 -38.83
C ASN A 76 -13.48 4.18 -37.31
N SER A 77 -13.32 3.08 -36.60
CA SER A 77 -13.18 3.15 -35.14
C SER A 77 -11.80 3.68 -34.76
N PRO A 78 -11.66 4.62 -33.79
CA PRO A 78 -10.36 4.99 -33.27
C PRO A 78 -9.69 3.71 -32.75
N LYS A 79 -8.46 3.49 -33.21
CA LYS A 79 -7.67 2.31 -32.92
C LYS A 79 -7.75 1.96 -31.43
N TYR A 80 -8.14 0.74 -31.08
CA TYR A 80 -8.03 0.24 -29.72
C TYR A 80 -6.62 0.55 -29.21
N GLY A 81 -6.52 1.23 -28.05
CA GLY A 81 -5.22 1.62 -27.50
C GLY A 81 -4.26 0.43 -27.29
N ASN A 82 -3.02 0.71 -26.95
CA ASN A 82 -1.97 -0.29 -26.76
C ASN A 82 -1.81 -0.68 -25.29
N LYS A 83 -1.27 -1.86 -25.00
CA LYS A 83 -0.82 -2.24 -23.66
C LYS A 83 0.43 -1.46 -23.31
N LYS A 84 0.38 -0.69 -22.24
CA LYS A 84 1.45 0.21 -21.77
C LYS A 84 1.84 -0.15 -20.35
N LEU A 85 3.08 0.14 -19.98
CA LEU A 85 3.50 0.10 -18.59
C LEU A 85 2.72 1.17 -17.79
N PRO A 86 2.42 0.94 -16.51
CA PRO A 86 1.61 1.86 -15.73
C PRO A 86 2.33 3.19 -15.47
N ASN A 87 1.58 4.29 -15.64
CA ASN A 87 2.01 5.65 -15.30
C ASN A 87 1.79 5.95 -13.81
N ALA A 88 0.85 5.24 -13.18
CA ALA A 88 0.53 5.42 -11.77
C ALA A 88 0.31 4.07 -11.08
N LEU A 89 0.75 3.99 -9.82
CA LEU A 89 0.69 2.77 -9.02
C LEU A 89 0.07 3.07 -7.65
N ILE A 90 -0.87 2.23 -7.20
CA ILE A 90 -1.30 2.21 -5.80
C ILE A 90 -0.43 1.19 -5.07
N VAL A 91 0.64 1.66 -4.43
CA VAL A 91 1.71 0.81 -3.88
C VAL A 91 1.46 0.35 -2.45
N GLY A 92 0.51 0.93 -1.73
CA GLY A 92 0.27 0.63 -0.31
C GLY A 92 -0.94 1.34 0.25
N VAL A 93 -1.30 1.03 1.50
CA VAL A 93 -0.77 -0.04 2.34
C VAL A 93 -1.82 -1.16 2.44
N LYS A 94 -1.39 -2.37 2.75
CA LYS A 94 -2.31 -3.47 3.04
C LYS A 94 -3.27 -3.08 4.17
N LYS A 95 -4.58 -3.18 3.95
CA LYS A 95 -5.67 -2.79 4.86
C LYS A 95 -5.92 -1.27 5.00
N GLY A 96 -5.22 -0.43 4.25
CA GLY A 96 -5.47 1.01 4.19
C GLY A 96 -6.73 1.41 3.41
N GLY A 97 -7.18 0.59 2.45
CA GLY A 97 -8.33 0.94 1.57
C GLY A 97 -7.97 0.94 0.07
N THR A 98 -6.81 0.43 -0.30
CA THR A 98 -6.27 0.45 -1.68
C THR A 98 -7.23 -0.10 -2.74
N ARG A 99 -8.05 -1.12 -2.39
CA ARG A 99 -9.05 -1.65 -3.31
C ARG A 99 -10.19 -0.66 -3.55
N ALA A 100 -10.59 0.10 -2.54
CA ALA A 100 -11.63 1.12 -2.69
C ALA A 100 -11.15 2.22 -3.63
N VAL A 101 -9.94 2.75 -3.42
CA VAL A 101 -9.36 3.77 -4.32
C VAL A 101 -9.30 3.26 -5.76
N LEU A 102 -8.83 2.03 -5.99
CA LEU A 102 -8.79 1.44 -7.33
C LEU A 102 -10.16 1.37 -7.99
N GLU A 103 -11.17 0.83 -7.29
CA GLU A 103 -12.53 0.68 -7.85
C GLU A 103 -13.20 2.03 -8.07
N PHE A 104 -12.91 3.02 -7.22
CA PHE A 104 -13.49 4.36 -7.33
C PHE A 104 -12.85 5.14 -8.47
N ILE A 105 -11.51 5.10 -8.63
CA ILE A 105 -10.85 5.82 -9.71
C ILE A 105 -11.11 5.20 -11.10
N ARG A 106 -11.41 3.89 -11.15
CA ARG A 106 -11.70 3.17 -12.41
C ARG A 106 -12.98 3.63 -13.12
N ILE A 107 -13.86 4.38 -12.45
CA ILE A 107 -15.04 4.96 -13.12
C ILE A 107 -14.67 6.18 -13.97
N HIS A 108 -13.44 6.73 -13.79
CA HIS A 108 -12.95 7.83 -14.62
C HIS A 108 -12.66 7.30 -16.03
N PRO A 109 -13.20 7.94 -17.11
CA PRO A 109 -13.02 7.47 -18.49
C PRO A 109 -11.56 7.47 -18.94
N ASP A 110 -10.72 8.36 -18.38
CA ASP A 110 -9.31 8.44 -18.71
C ASP A 110 -8.42 7.57 -17.82
N VAL A 111 -9.01 6.63 -17.06
CA VAL A 111 -8.26 5.67 -16.24
C VAL A 111 -8.55 4.25 -16.69
N ARG A 112 -7.49 3.54 -17.03
CA ARG A 112 -7.50 2.11 -17.33
C ARG A 112 -6.64 1.39 -16.30
N ALA A 113 -7.28 0.63 -15.39
CA ALA A 113 -6.57 -0.02 -14.30
C ALA A 113 -6.75 -1.53 -14.28
N LEU A 114 -5.64 -2.25 -14.07
CA LEU A 114 -5.64 -3.69 -13.85
C LEU A 114 -6.42 -4.04 -12.58
N GLY A 115 -7.34 -4.99 -12.67
CA GLY A 115 -8.23 -5.37 -11.56
C GLY A 115 -7.58 -6.30 -10.52
N THR A 116 -6.58 -7.07 -10.93
CA THR A 116 -5.82 -8.01 -10.10
C THR A 116 -4.53 -7.36 -9.58
N GLU A 117 -3.89 -7.99 -8.58
CA GLU A 117 -2.58 -7.59 -8.09
C GLU A 117 -1.51 -8.40 -8.83
N PRO A 118 -0.70 -7.78 -9.71
CA PRO A 118 0.29 -8.52 -10.50
C PRO A 118 1.48 -8.98 -9.67
N HIS A 119 1.74 -8.36 -8.52
CA HIS A 119 2.90 -8.64 -7.69
C HIS A 119 4.21 -8.64 -8.49
N PHE A 120 4.35 -7.70 -9.44
CA PHE A 120 5.52 -7.66 -10.30
C PHE A 120 6.78 -7.24 -9.54
N PHE A 121 6.74 -6.07 -8.86
CA PHE A 121 7.92 -5.51 -8.23
C PHE A 121 8.33 -6.20 -6.91
N ASP A 122 7.51 -7.10 -6.36
CA ASP A 122 7.84 -7.87 -5.16
C ASP A 122 8.12 -9.36 -5.43
N ARG A 123 7.38 -10.02 -6.35
CA ARG A 123 7.42 -11.48 -6.50
C ARG A 123 7.73 -12.00 -7.89
N ASN A 124 7.44 -11.21 -8.92
CA ASN A 124 7.48 -11.64 -10.30
C ASN A 124 8.44 -10.79 -11.16
N TYR A 125 9.42 -10.14 -10.54
CA TYR A 125 10.30 -9.20 -11.24
C TYR A 125 11.19 -9.87 -12.29
N ASP A 126 11.51 -11.13 -12.07
CA ASP A 126 12.24 -12.01 -12.96
C ASP A 126 11.54 -12.27 -14.30
N LYS A 127 10.21 -12.12 -14.35
CA LYS A 127 9.42 -12.29 -15.58
C LYS A 127 9.60 -11.18 -16.61
N GLY A 128 10.24 -10.09 -16.24
CA GLY A 128 10.55 -8.97 -17.13
C GLY A 128 9.38 -8.02 -17.42
N LEU A 129 9.73 -6.82 -17.92
CA LEU A 129 8.76 -5.74 -18.17
C LEU A 129 7.76 -6.07 -19.27
N ASP A 130 8.11 -6.92 -20.24
CA ASP A 130 7.20 -7.30 -21.30
C ASP A 130 6.05 -8.18 -20.79
N TRP A 131 6.36 -9.11 -19.90
CA TRP A 131 5.32 -9.87 -19.20
C TRP A 131 4.42 -8.95 -18.39
N TYR A 132 5.00 -8.00 -17.64
CA TYR A 132 4.25 -7.05 -16.83
C TYR A 132 3.34 -6.15 -17.68
N ARG A 133 3.87 -5.59 -18.78
CA ARG A 133 3.11 -4.82 -19.78
C ARG A 133 1.99 -5.65 -20.39
N GLY A 134 2.24 -6.93 -20.64
CA GLY A 134 1.27 -7.89 -21.16
C GLY A 134 0.02 -8.06 -20.29
N LEU A 135 0.11 -7.82 -18.98
CA LEU A 135 -1.02 -7.87 -18.04
C LEU A 135 -1.88 -6.62 -18.07
N MET A 136 -1.35 -5.48 -18.55
CA MET A 136 -2.05 -4.21 -18.49
C MET A 136 -3.22 -4.16 -19.48
N PRO A 137 -4.26 -3.38 -19.16
CA PRO A 137 -5.34 -3.12 -20.10
C PRO A 137 -4.83 -2.31 -21.30
N ARG A 138 -5.52 -2.39 -22.43
CA ARG A 138 -5.29 -1.50 -23.56
C ARG A 138 -5.67 -0.07 -23.18
N THR A 139 -4.82 0.89 -23.50
CA THR A 139 -4.90 2.29 -23.04
C THR A 139 -4.58 3.22 -24.19
N LEU A 140 -5.41 4.24 -24.41
CA LEU A 140 -5.14 5.34 -25.36
C LEU A 140 -4.00 6.23 -24.84
N ASP A 141 -3.42 7.07 -25.69
CA ASP A 141 -2.30 7.94 -25.31
C ASP A 141 -2.69 8.98 -24.25
N SER A 142 -3.93 9.45 -24.29
CA SER A 142 -4.49 10.41 -23.33
C SER A 142 -4.92 9.77 -22.00
N GLN A 143 -4.94 8.44 -21.89
CA GLN A 143 -5.41 7.74 -20.70
C GLN A 143 -4.26 7.29 -19.80
N ILE A 144 -4.54 7.15 -18.52
CA ILE A 144 -3.61 6.65 -17.51
C ILE A 144 -3.76 5.13 -17.35
N THR A 145 -2.65 4.40 -17.49
CA THR A 145 -2.55 2.99 -17.12
C THR A 145 -2.19 2.87 -15.65
N MET A 146 -2.94 2.08 -14.87
CA MET A 146 -2.71 1.88 -13.44
C MET A 146 -2.77 0.42 -13.03
N GLU A 147 -2.09 0.09 -11.93
CA GLU A 147 -2.34 -1.12 -11.15
C GLU A 147 -2.21 -0.86 -9.65
N LYS A 148 -2.58 -1.84 -8.84
CA LYS A 148 -2.58 -1.77 -7.40
C LYS A 148 -2.03 -3.05 -6.79
N THR A 149 -0.89 -2.93 -6.08
CA THR A 149 -0.27 -4.02 -5.31
C THR A 149 0.22 -3.47 -3.96
N PRO A 150 -0.54 -3.65 -2.87
CA PRO A 150 -0.28 -2.98 -1.60
C PRO A 150 1.01 -3.42 -0.88
N SER A 151 1.58 -4.55 -1.26
CA SER A 151 2.84 -5.05 -0.69
C SER A 151 4.07 -4.28 -1.17
N TYR A 152 3.98 -3.54 -2.28
CA TYR A 152 5.13 -2.78 -2.77
C TYR A 152 5.64 -1.76 -1.76
N PHE A 153 4.74 -1.11 -1.01
CA PHE A 153 5.13 -0.07 -0.06
C PHE A 153 6.14 -0.56 0.98
N VAL A 154 6.02 -1.80 1.41
CA VAL A 154 6.88 -2.42 2.44
C VAL A 154 7.98 -3.31 1.86
N THR A 155 8.05 -3.47 0.54
CA THR A 155 9.08 -4.25 -0.15
C THR A 155 10.29 -3.38 -0.42
N ARG A 156 11.44 -3.74 0.14
CA ARG A 156 12.67 -2.93 0.09
C ARG A 156 13.12 -2.61 -1.33
N GLU A 157 13.03 -3.56 -2.24
CA GLU A 157 13.49 -3.45 -3.63
C GLU A 157 12.50 -2.73 -4.55
N ALA A 158 11.22 -2.63 -4.15
CA ALA A 158 10.16 -2.11 -5.01
C ALA A 158 10.42 -0.68 -5.49
N PRO A 159 10.82 0.30 -4.64
CA PRO A 159 11.09 1.66 -5.10
C PRO A 159 12.14 1.73 -6.20
N ARG A 160 13.26 1.03 -6.02
CA ARG A 160 14.35 0.95 -7.02
C ARG A 160 13.86 0.34 -8.33
N ARG A 161 13.13 -0.78 -8.25
CA ARG A 161 12.61 -1.49 -9.44
C ARG A 161 11.61 -0.63 -10.21
N ILE A 162 10.73 0.09 -9.52
CA ILE A 162 9.77 1.00 -10.14
C ILE A 162 10.48 2.21 -10.75
N SER A 163 11.45 2.80 -10.07
CA SER A 163 12.26 3.90 -10.60
C SER A 163 13.05 3.48 -11.85
N ASN A 164 13.55 2.24 -11.90
CA ASN A 164 14.20 1.68 -13.09
C ASN A 164 13.22 1.48 -14.26
N MET A 165 11.94 1.19 -13.98
CA MET A 165 10.91 1.14 -15.02
C MET A 165 10.59 2.55 -15.55
N SER A 166 10.34 3.49 -14.65
CA SER A 166 10.08 4.90 -14.99
C SER A 166 10.24 5.79 -13.76
N ARG A 167 11.09 6.83 -13.89
CA ARG A 167 11.30 7.85 -12.86
C ARG A 167 10.10 8.79 -12.70
N GLU A 168 9.21 8.85 -13.69
CA GLU A 168 8.04 9.72 -13.72
C GLU A 168 6.77 9.06 -13.17
N THR A 169 6.88 7.81 -12.70
CA THR A 169 5.74 7.07 -12.14
C THR A 169 5.14 7.83 -10.96
N LYS A 170 3.83 8.05 -11.00
CA LYS A 170 3.05 8.61 -9.89
C LYS A 170 2.65 7.51 -8.91
N LEU A 171 2.84 7.77 -7.62
CA LEU A 171 2.64 6.78 -6.56
C LEU A 171 1.49 7.20 -5.65
N ILE A 172 0.60 6.28 -5.33
CA ILE A 172 -0.50 6.49 -4.39
C ILE A 172 -0.34 5.55 -3.22
N VAL A 173 -0.34 6.09 -2.01
CA VAL A 173 -0.26 5.35 -0.76
C VAL A 173 -1.53 5.63 0.05
N VAL A 174 -2.34 4.62 0.30
CA VAL A 174 -3.54 4.73 1.12
C VAL A 174 -3.17 4.35 2.54
N VAL A 175 -3.09 5.31 3.42
CA VAL A 175 -2.73 5.14 4.84
C VAL A 175 -3.96 5.09 5.72
N ARG A 176 -3.84 4.50 6.89
CA ARG A 176 -4.89 4.37 7.89
C ARG A 176 -4.25 4.33 9.28
N ASN A 177 -5.00 4.69 10.33
CA ASN A 177 -4.55 4.51 11.70
C ASN A 177 -3.86 3.14 11.86
N PRO A 178 -2.58 3.10 12.26
CA PRO A 178 -1.78 1.88 12.26
C PRO A 178 -2.35 0.76 13.13
N VAL A 179 -2.96 1.10 14.27
CA VAL A 179 -3.59 0.12 15.18
C VAL A 179 -4.81 -0.49 14.51
N THR A 180 -5.73 0.34 14.01
CA THR A 180 -6.93 -0.12 13.31
C THR A 180 -6.58 -0.95 12.07
N ARG A 181 -5.51 -0.56 11.36
CA ARG A 181 -4.98 -1.30 10.21
C ARG A 181 -4.46 -2.69 10.63
N ALA A 182 -3.70 -2.77 11.74
CA ALA A 182 -3.17 -4.04 12.26
C ALA A 182 -4.29 -4.99 12.69
N ILE A 183 -5.29 -4.49 13.41
CA ILE A 183 -6.48 -5.26 13.81
C ILE A 183 -7.23 -5.78 12.56
N SER A 184 -7.40 -4.92 11.54
CA SER A 184 -8.02 -5.32 10.28
C SER A 184 -7.22 -6.41 9.53
N ASP A 185 -5.89 -6.39 9.64
CA ASP A 185 -5.01 -7.39 9.03
C ASP A 185 -5.11 -8.73 9.75
N TYR A 186 -5.09 -8.70 11.06
CA TYR A 186 -5.32 -9.86 11.92
C TYR A 186 -6.69 -10.49 11.68
N THR A 187 -7.78 -9.70 11.72
CA THR A 187 -9.14 -10.17 11.44
C THR A 187 -9.24 -10.89 10.09
N GLN A 188 -8.56 -10.38 9.07
CA GLN A 188 -8.52 -11.05 7.76
C GLN A 188 -7.75 -12.36 7.81
N THR A 189 -6.64 -12.42 8.54
CA THR A 189 -5.81 -13.62 8.66
C THR A 189 -6.57 -14.70 9.45
N LEU A 190 -7.14 -14.31 10.58
CA LEU A 190 -7.97 -15.19 11.43
C LEU A 190 -9.15 -15.81 10.65
N SER A 191 -9.82 -15.01 9.79
CA SER A 191 -10.92 -15.52 8.94
C SER A 191 -10.51 -16.59 7.93
N LYS A 192 -9.20 -16.76 7.69
CA LYS A 192 -8.64 -17.77 6.76
C LYS A 192 -7.93 -18.91 7.49
N LYS A 193 -7.41 -18.61 8.66
CA LYS A 193 -6.66 -19.51 9.54
C LYS A 193 -7.14 -19.27 10.98
N PRO A 194 -8.17 -19.99 11.44
CA PRO A 194 -8.74 -19.78 12.78
C PRO A 194 -7.78 -20.09 13.93
N ASP A 195 -6.82 -20.97 13.71
CA ASP A 195 -5.91 -21.51 14.74
C ASP A 195 -4.62 -20.68 14.95
N ILE A 196 -4.64 -19.38 14.57
CA ILE A 196 -3.50 -18.51 14.86
C ILE A 196 -3.56 -17.99 16.29
N PRO A 197 -2.40 -17.64 16.91
CA PRO A 197 -2.38 -17.02 18.23
C PRO A 197 -3.23 -15.74 18.30
N SER A 198 -3.59 -15.31 19.51
CA SER A 198 -4.35 -14.09 19.73
C SER A 198 -3.61 -12.86 19.15
N PHE A 199 -4.36 -11.78 18.97
CA PHE A 199 -3.76 -10.52 18.50
C PHE A 199 -2.67 -10.03 19.45
N GLU A 200 -2.91 -10.16 20.75
CA GLU A 200 -2.03 -9.74 21.83
C GLU A 200 -0.72 -10.54 21.83
N GLU A 201 -0.81 -11.87 21.71
CA GLU A 201 0.37 -12.74 21.60
C GLU A 201 1.23 -12.44 20.39
N LEU A 202 0.62 -12.05 19.27
CA LEU A 202 1.34 -11.67 18.06
C LEU A 202 1.88 -10.24 18.08
N ALA A 203 1.21 -9.34 18.81
CA ALA A 203 1.58 -7.92 18.85
C ALA A 203 2.71 -7.60 19.82
N PHE A 204 2.91 -8.44 20.85
CA PHE A 204 3.89 -8.19 21.90
C PHE A 204 4.85 -9.35 22.07
N LYS A 205 6.13 -9.04 22.21
CA LYS A 205 7.15 -9.98 22.72
C LYS A 205 7.02 -10.15 24.24
N ASN A 206 6.64 -9.08 24.94
CA ASN A 206 6.34 -9.08 26.37
C ASN A 206 5.28 -7.98 26.62
N ARG A 207 4.03 -8.42 26.82
CA ARG A 207 2.90 -7.51 27.05
C ARG A 207 3.03 -6.74 28.39
N SER A 208 3.44 -7.41 29.46
CA SER A 208 3.53 -6.77 30.78
C SER A 208 4.58 -5.65 30.82
N GLN A 209 5.58 -5.70 29.97
CA GLN A 209 6.59 -4.67 29.79
C GLN A 209 6.30 -3.72 28.63
N GLY A 210 5.19 -3.88 27.90
CA GLY A 210 4.84 -3.08 26.74
C GLY A 210 5.78 -3.27 25.54
N ILE A 211 6.52 -4.41 25.46
CA ILE A 211 7.50 -4.64 24.38
C ILE A 211 6.77 -5.18 23.16
N VAL A 212 6.54 -4.28 22.18
CA VAL A 212 5.85 -4.60 20.92
C VAL A 212 6.72 -5.45 20.00
N ASP A 213 6.13 -6.44 19.33
CA ASP A 213 6.83 -7.25 18.32
C ASP A 213 6.81 -6.57 16.93
N THR A 214 7.87 -5.85 16.63
CA THR A 214 8.06 -5.19 15.33
C THR A 214 8.38 -6.16 14.19
N SER A 215 8.66 -7.45 14.48
CA SER A 215 8.86 -8.47 13.46
C SER A 215 7.53 -8.96 12.86
N TRP A 216 6.42 -8.84 13.62
CA TRP A 216 5.12 -9.19 13.08
C TRP A 216 4.68 -8.21 11.98
N ASN A 217 4.39 -8.76 10.80
CA ASN A 217 4.08 -7.94 9.63
C ASN A 217 2.90 -6.99 9.85
N ALA A 218 1.89 -7.39 10.65
CA ALA A 218 0.77 -6.51 10.91
C ALA A 218 1.19 -5.26 11.70
N ILE A 219 2.16 -5.34 12.58
CA ILE A 219 2.75 -4.17 13.26
C ILE A 219 3.70 -3.43 12.33
N ARG A 220 4.65 -4.11 11.70
CA ARG A 220 5.69 -3.51 10.87
C ARG A 220 5.14 -2.63 9.75
N ILE A 221 4.07 -3.06 9.08
CA ILE A 221 3.44 -2.29 7.99
C ILE A 221 2.95 -0.92 8.47
N GLY A 222 2.56 -0.77 9.73
CA GLY A 222 2.07 0.48 10.32
C GLY A 222 3.15 1.52 10.64
N MET A 223 4.42 1.16 10.63
CA MET A 223 5.54 2.10 10.81
C MET A 223 5.84 2.83 9.49
N TYR A 224 4.90 3.65 9.01
CA TYR A 224 4.90 4.20 7.64
C TYR A 224 6.14 5.02 7.31
N ILE A 225 6.67 5.78 8.27
CA ILE A 225 7.86 6.61 8.05
C ILE A 225 9.07 5.78 7.63
N LEU A 226 9.29 4.60 8.24
CA LEU A 226 10.43 3.75 7.90
C LEU A 226 10.36 3.21 6.47
N HIS A 227 9.17 2.99 5.98
CA HIS A 227 8.98 2.59 4.59
C HIS A 227 9.10 3.79 3.65
N LEU A 228 8.52 4.94 4.02
CA LEU A 228 8.57 6.16 3.21
C LEU A 228 10.02 6.64 2.99
N GLU A 229 10.87 6.57 4.00
CA GLU A 229 12.30 6.92 3.87
C GLU A 229 13.00 6.12 2.75
N ASN A 230 12.65 4.84 2.58
CA ASN A 230 13.16 4.03 1.46
C ASN A 230 12.63 4.50 0.09
N TRP A 231 11.36 4.94 0.01
CA TRP A 231 10.77 5.47 -1.22
C TRP A 231 11.39 6.80 -1.63
N LEU A 232 11.68 7.68 -0.66
CA LEU A 232 12.28 9.00 -0.89
C LEU A 232 13.72 8.95 -1.42
N GLN A 233 14.37 7.80 -1.37
CA GLN A 233 15.67 7.60 -2.03
C GLN A 233 15.55 7.57 -3.58
N TYR A 234 14.36 7.30 -4.11
CA TYR A 234 14.13 7.08 -5.55
C TYR A 234 13.09 8.03 -6.14
N PHE A 235 12.16 8.55 -5.34
CA PHE A 235 11.06 9.40 -5.77
C PHE A 235 10.99 10.66 -4.91
N ARG A 236 10.65 11.79 -5.52
CA ARG A 236 10.36 13.03 -4.79
C ARG A 236 9.01 12.87 -4.06
N LEU A 237 8.86 13.53 -2.93
CA LEU A 237 7.60 13.53 -2.18
C LEU A 237 6.41 14.01 -3.04
N SER A 238 6.63 14.95 -3.95
CA SER A 238 5.61 15.44 -4.90
C SER A 238 5.08 14.37 -5.88
N GLN A 239 5.79 13.25 -6.02
CA GLN A 239 5.35 12.10 -6.83
C GLN A 239 4.58 11.06 -6.02
N ILE A 240 4.42 11.27 -4.71
CA ILE A 240 3.75 10.34 -3.79
C ILE A 240 2.53 11.05 -3.19
N HIS A 241 1.34 10.56 -3.52
CA HIS A 241 0.09 11.07 -2.96
C HIS A 241 -0.43 10.15 -1.86
N PHE A 242 -0.73 10.73 -0.69
CA PHE A 242 -1.28 10.00 0.45
C PHE A 242 -2.80 10.20 0.53
N VAL A 243 -3.52 9.09 0.58
CA VAL A 243 -4.97 9.03 0.73
C VAL A 243 -5.31 8.57 2.15
N SER A 244 -6.15 9.30 2.88
CA SER A 244 -6.64 8.86 4.18
C SER A 244 -7.71 7.77 4.04
N GLY A 245 -7.45 6.61 4.63
CA GLY A 245 -8.40 5.50 4.67
C GLY A 245 -9.67 5.83 5.47
N GLU A 246 -9.56 6.67 6.50
CA GLU A 246 -10.68 7.17 7.28
C GLU A 246 -11.54 8.13 6.45
N ARG A 247 -10.91 9.12 5.83
CA ARG A 247 -11.63 10.08 4.98
C ARG A 247 -12.23 9.43 3.74
N LEU A 248 -11.62 8.36 3.23
CA LEU A 248 -12.20 7.58 2.13
C LEU A 248 -13.55 6.95 2.51
N ILE A 249 -13.84 6.78 3.81
CA ILE A 249 -15.14 6.31 4.32
C ILE A 249 -16.11 7.48 4.50
N THR A 250 -15.66 8.61 5.03
CA THR A 250 -16.52 9.76 5.38
C THR A 250 -16.69 10.75 4.24
N ASP A 251 -15.68 10.92 3.40
CA ASP A 251 -15.63 11.87 2.28
C ASP A 251 -14.91 11.24 1.06
N PRO A 252 -15.49 10.19 0.44
CA PRO A 252 -14.85 9.53 -0.69
C PRO A 252 -14.67 10.45 -1.91
N ALA A 253 -15.58 11.37 -2.14
CA ALA A 253 -15.51 12.30 -3.25
C ALA A 253 -14.38 13.31 -3.09
N GLY A 254 -14.18 13.85 -1.89
CA GLY A 254 -13.06 14.75 -1.60
C GLY A 254 -11.72 14.04 -1.72
N GLU A 255 -11.58 12.80 -1.22
CA GLU A 255 -10.34 12.02 -1.39
C GLU A 255 -10.08 11.71 -2.87
N LEU A 256 -11.09 11.27 -3.61
CA LEU A 256 -10.94 11.00 -5.05
C LEU A 256 -10.73 12.28 -5.86
N GLY A 257 -11.24 13.43 -5.41
CA GLY A 257 -10.94 14.73 -5.98
C GLY A 257 -9.45 15.03 -5.97
N ARG A 258 -8.80 14.87 -4.81
CA ARG A 258 -7.34 15.02 -4.65
C ARG A 258 -6.54 14.01 -5.48
N VAL A 259 -7.00 12.77 -5.57
CA VAL A 259 -6.38 11.75 -6.43
C VAL A 259 -6.46 12.15 -7.90
N GLN A 260 -7.61 12.67 -8.38
CA GLN A 260 -7.76 13.15 -9.75
C GLN A 260 -6.80 14.32 -10.05
N ASP A 261 -6.70 15.30 -9.14
CA ASP A 261 -5.74 16.43 -9.29
C ASP A 261 -4.30 15.93 -9.37
N PHE A 262 -3.91 15.06 -8.43
CA PHE A 262 -2.57 14.49 -8.41
C PHE A 262 -2.22 13.75 -9.70
N LEU A 263 -3.18 13.02 -10.26
CA LEU A 263 -3.00 12.33 -11.53
C LEU A 263 -3.02 13.27 -12.75
N GLY A 264 -3.44 14.52 -12.60
CA GLY A 264 -3.63 15.47 -13.69
C GLY A 264 -4.92 15.22 -14.48
N LEU A 265 -5.90 14.62 -13.83
CA LEU A 265 -7.19 14.31 -14.41
C LEU A 265 -8.21 15.41 -14.12
N LYS A 266 -9.18 15.58 -15.01
CA LYS A 266 -10.34 16.43 -14.76
C LYS A 266 -11.14 15.84 -13.59
N ARG A 267 -11.61 16.67 -12.63
CA ARG A 267 -12.49 16.24 -11.55
C ARG A 267 -13.87 15.90 -12.07
N ILE A 268 -14.12 14.64 -12.39
CA ILE A 268 -15.43 14.11 -12.78
C ILE A 268 -16.05 13.21 -11.71
N ILE A 269 -15.22 12.59 -10.86
CA ILE A 269 -15.70 11.77 -9.75
C ILE A 269 -16.07 12.71 -8.60
N THR A 270 -17.36 12.77 -8.28
CA THR A 270 -17.97 13.67 -7.30
C THR A 270 -18.92 12.89 -6.38
N ASP A 271 -19.55 13.57 -5.40
CA ASP A 271 -20.53 12.97 -4.48
C ASP A 271 -21.67 12.25 -5.17
N LYS A 272 -22.04 12.67 -6.38
CA LYS A 272 -23.08 12.01 -7.19
C LYS A 272 -22.79 10.54 -7.46
N HIS A 273 -21.54 10.14 -7.42
CA HIS A 273 -21.09 8.77 -7.71
C HIS A 273 -21.12 7.85 -6.48
N PHE A 274 -21.37 8.38 -5.28
CA PHE A 274 -21.28 7.61 -4.05
C PHE A 274 -22.62 7.59 -3.30
N TYR A 275 -22.84 6.52 -2.54
CA TYR A 275 -23.84 6.44 -1.49
C TYR A 275 -23.28 5.64 -0.32
N PHE A 276 -23.65 5.99 0.90
CA PHE A 276 -23.22 5.26 2.09
C PHE A 276 -24.09 4.04 2.32
N ASN A 277 -23.51 2.85 2.34
CA ASN A 277 -24.22 1.62 2.66
C ASN A 277 -24.16 1.38 4.17
N ARG A 278 -25.24 1.63 4.88
CA ARG A 278 -25.33 1.51 6.35
C ARG A 278 -25.02 0.09 6.83
N THR A 279 -25.47 -0.94 6.13
CA THR A 279 -25.23 -2.35 6.48
C THR A 279 -23.76 -2.72 6.36
N LYS A 280 -23.03 -2.13 5.42
CA LYS A 280 -21.60 -2.41 5.19
C LYS A 280 -20.67 -1.44 5.93
N GLY A 281 -21.16 -0.30 6.40
CA GLY A 281 -20.39 0.72 7.08
C GLY A 281 -19.36 1.45 6.20
N PHE A 282 -19.58 1.48 4.86
CA PHE A 282 -18.68 2.19 3.94
C PHE A 282 -19.37 2.64 2.66
N PRO A 283 -18.79 3.62 1.93
CA PRO A 283 -19.35 4.12 0.68
C PRO A 283 -19.26 3.08 -0.44
N CYS A 284 -20.32 3.05 -1.26
CA CYS A 284 -20.43 2.25 -2.46
C CYS A 284 -20.64 3.15 -3.67
N LEU A 285 -20.31 2.67 -4.87
CA LEU A 285 -20.57 3.39 -6.11
C LEU A 285 -22.04 3.29 -6.47
N LYS A 286 -22.66 4.43 -6.77
CA LYS A 286 -23.91 4.48 -7.52
C LYS A 286 -23.62 4.01 -8.94
N LYS A 287 -24.55 3.31 -9.55
CA LYS A 287 -24.48 3.00 -10.96
C LYS A 287 -25.08 4.11 -11.80
N PRO A 288 -24.60 4.30 -13.05
CA PRO A 288 -25.31 5.11 -14.03
C PRO A 288 -26.75 4.61 -14.19
N GLU A 289 -27.68 5.47 -14.56
CA GLU A 289 -29.12 5.23 -14.67
C GLU A 289 -29.54 4.00 -15.50
N SER A 290 -28.64 3.52 -16.37
CA SER A 290 -28.87 2.35 -17.23
C SER A 290 -28.66 0.98 -16.56
N SER A 291 -28.30 0.91 -15.28
CA SER A 291 -27.89 -0.34 -14.63
C SER A 291 -28.54 -0.53 -13.25
N SER A 292 -29.27 -1.62 -13.07
CA SER A 292 -30.22 -1.86 -11.99
C SER A 292 -29.67 -2.07 -10.56
N GLN A 293 -28.35 -2.18 -10.32
CA GLN A 293 -27.83 -2.42 -8.97
C GLN A 293 -26.57 -1.62 -8.60
N PRO A 294 -26.53 -1.00 -7.39
CA PRO A 294 -25.34 -0.31 -6.89
C PRO A 294 -24.15 -1.26 -6.71
N ARG A 295 -22.93 -0.78 -7.00
CA ARG A 295 -21.73 -1.59 -6.92
C ARG A 295 -20.97 -1.32 -5.63
N CYS A 296 -21.09 -2.24 -4.67
CA CYS A 296 -20.27 -2.24 -3.47
C CYS A 296 -19.03 -3.15 -3.61
N LEU A 297 -18.02 -2.88 -2.81
CA LEU A 297 -16.89 -3.78 -2.66
C LEU A 297 -17.36 -5.16 -2.18
N GLY A 298 -16.68 -6.22 -2.63
CA GLY A 298 -17.07 -7.61 -2.36
C GLY A 298 -17.16 -7.95 -0.86
N LYS A 299 -17.85 -9.06 -0.55
CA LYS A 299 -18.10 -9.55 0.83
C LYS A 299 -16.85 -9.65 1.73
N SER A 300 -15.66 -9.76 1.13
CA SER A 300 -14.38 -9.80 1.87
C SER A 300 -13.90 -8.43 2.36
N LYS A 301 -14.64 -7.34 2.12
CA LYS A 301 -14.32 -5.96 2.55
C LYS A 301 -15.33 -5.50 3.59
N GLY A 302 -14.87 -4.63 4.52
CA GLY A 302 -15.73 -4.13 5.60
C GLY A 302 -16.14 -5.23 6.60
N ARG A 303 -15.22 -6.16 6.93
CA ARG A 303 -15.48 -7.13 8.01
C ARG A 303 -15.53 -6.41 9.34
N THR A 304 -16.45 -6.84 10.20
CA THR A 304 -16.40 -6.49 11.62
C THR A 304 -15.05 -6.93 12.18
N HIS A 305 -14.37 -6.04 12.87
CA HIS A 305 -13.09 -6.34 13.52
C HIS A 305 -13.35 -7.19 14.77
N VAL A 306 -12.38 -8.03 15.10
CA VAL A 306 -12.37 -8.68 16.40
C VAL A 306 -12.23 -7.63 17.50
N GLN A 307 -12.82 -7.92 18.66
CA GLN A 307 -12.67 -7.10 19.86
C GLN A 307 -11.24 -7.29 20.39
N ILE A 308 -10.56 -6.19 20.68
CA ILE A 308 -9.23 -6.14 21.25
C ILE A 308 -9.32 -5.35 22.55
N ASP A 309 -8.60 -5.79 23.56
CA ASP A 309 -8.47 -5.13 24.85
C ASP A 309 -8.06 -3.65 24.67
N GLN A 310 -8.75 -2.76 25.36
CA GLN A 310 -8.50 -1.31 25.27
C GLN A 310 -7.08 -0.95 25.70
N GLU A 311 -6.54 -1.62 26.72
CA GLU A 311 -5.15 -1.42 27.15
C GLU A 311 -4.14 -1.75 26.05
N VAL A 312 -4.37 -2.82 25.29
CA VAL A 312 -3.54 -3.21 24.13
C VAL A 312 -3.61 -2.14 23.03
N ILE A 313 -4.79 -1.58 22.79
CA ILE A 313 -4.96 -0.48 21.82
C ILE A 313 -4.15 0.73 22.24
N GLU A 314 -4.18 1.10 23.54
CA GLU A 314 -3.46 2.25 24.06
C GLU A 314 -1.95 2.04 24.04
N GLN A 315 -1.46 0.86 24.43
CA GLN A 315 -0.03 0.51 24.33
C GLN A 315 0.46 0.60 22.88
N LEU A 316 -0.34 0.14 21.92
CA LEU A 316 0.03 0.24 20.49
C LEU A 316 -0.06 1.69 19.97
N ARG A 317 -0.99 2.52 20.44
CA ARG A 317 -1.03 3.95 20.10
C ARG A 317 0.23 4.66 20.58
N GLU A 318 0.63 4.45 21.83
CA GLU A 318 1.89 5.00 22.36
C GLU A 318 3.11 4.52 21.56
N PHE A 319 3.15 3.24 21.22
CA PHE A 319 4.20 2.68 20.35
C PHE A 319 4.27 3.37 18.99
N TYR A 320 3.12 3.59 18.32
CA TYR A 320 3.12 4.22 17.00
C TYR A 320 3.29 5.73 17.01
N ARG A 321 3.01 6.41 18.11
CA ARG A 321 3.05 7.89 18.22
C ARG A 321 4.33 8.51 17.65
N PRO A 322 5.56 8.10 18.01
CA PRO A 322 6.77 8.68 17.46
C PRO A 322 6.94 8.44 15.95
N PHE A 323 6.44 7.33 15.42
CA PHE A 323 6.45 7.06 14.00
C PHE A 323 5.42 7.91 13.25
N ASN A 324 4.24 8.10 13.83
CA ASN A 324 3.17 8.91 13.26
C ASN A 324 3.59 10.38 13.18
N VAL A 325 4.14 10.94 14.27
CA VAL A 325 4.61 12.34 14.31
C VAL A 325 5.64 12.59 13.21
N LYS A 326 6.67 11.75 13.10
CA LYS A 326 7.67 11.87 12.04
C LYS A 326 7.07 11.71 10.63
N PHE A 327 6.09 10.82 10.48
CA PHE A 327 5.39 10.66 9.22
C PHE A 327 4.60 11.92 8.86
N TYR A 328 3.86 12.52 9.80
CA TYR A 328 3.11 13.75 9.58
C TYR A 328 4.02 14.92 9.21
N GLU A 329 5.14 15.07 9.93
CA GLU A 329 6.17 16.09 9.63
C GLU A 329 6.72 15.89 8.19
N MET A 330 7.03 14.67 7.82
CA MET A 330 7.59 14.35 6.50
C MET A 330 6.61 14.63 5.37
N VAL A 331 5.33 14.27 5.53
CA VAL A 331 4.32 14.42 4.47
C VAL A 331 3.59 15.77 4.51
N GLY A 332 3.82 16.57 5.56
CA GLY A 332 3.19 17.88 5.75
C GLY A 332 1.68 17.80 6.05
N HIS A 333 1.21 16.67 6.62
CA HIS A 333 -0.21 16.44 6.89
C HIS A 333 -0.42 15.57 8.12
N ASP A 334 -1.23 16.06 9.06
CA ASP A 334 -1.66 15.31 10.24
C ASP A 334 -2.94 14.51 9.94
N PHE A 335 -2.86 13.20 10.05
CA PHE A 335 -3.98 12.27 9.81
C PHE A 335 -4.83 12.05 11.08
N ARG A 336 -4.46 12.61 12.21
CA ARG A 336 -5.17 12.54 13.50
C ARG A 336 -5.42 11.10 13.97
N TRP A 337 -4.35 10.32 14.06
CA TRP A 337 -4.40 8.92 14.54
C TRP A 337 -4.08 8.79 16.03
N ASP A 338 -4.58 9.65 16.84
CA ASP A 338 -4.39 9.65 18.30
C ASP A 338 -5.15 8.54 19.01
#